data_9e47651fe5d5fa28705e2512c013ad1b
#
_entry.id   9e47651fe5d5fa28705e2512c013ad1b
#
_cell.length_a   1.000
_cell.length_b   1.000
_cell.length_c   1.000
_cell.angle_alpha   90.00
_cell.angle_beta   90.00
_cell.angle_gamma   90.00
#
_symmetry.space_group_name_H-M   'P 1'
#
loop_
_entity.id
_entity.type
_entity.pdbx_description
1 polymer ?
#
loop_
_entity_poly.entity_id
_entity_poly.type
_entity_poly.pdbx_seq_one_letter_code
_entity_poly.pdbx_strand_id
1 'polypeptide(L)'
;VVVGSGIAMAEALARRLGRGAHLSVFKNFGTAQLKYHGTEVEFVGARKESYTHDSRKPIVEDGSLEDDQNRRDFTINALAVCLNSQRYGELVDPFGGMADMKEKTIRTPLDPDITFSDDPLRMMRCIRFATQLNFYIDDDTFESLCRNKERISIISKERIADELNKILLSPVPSKGFIDLDRSGLLQLIFPELVALQGVETRNGRAHKDNFYHTLEVLDNISKKTDNLWLRWAALLH
;
A
#
# COMPACT_ATOMS: atom_id res chain seq x y z
N VAL A 1 4.69 2.33 -17.43
CA VAL A 1 4.24 3.73 -17.50
C VAL A 1 4.68 4.33 -18.82
N VAL A 2 3.85 5.12 -19.49
CA VAL A 2 4.09 5.75 -20.78
C VAL A 2 3.93 7.28 -20.63
N VAL A 3 4.93 8.04 -21.02
CA VAL A 3 4.79 9.50 -21.12
C VAL A 3 3.90 9.78 -22.34
N GLY A 4 2.68 10.29 -22.11
CA GLY A 4 1.62 10.39 -23.08
C GLY A 4 0.56 9.29 -22.96
N SER A 5 -0.10 8.91 -24.04
CA SER A 5 -1.23 7.97 -24.01
C SER A 5 -0.81 6.51 -23.90
N GLY A 6 -1.02 5.90 -22.71
CA GLY A 6 -0.87 4.46 -22.51
C GLY A 6 -1.78 3.64 -23.42
N ILE A 7 -3.01 4.11 -23.67
CA ILE A 7 -3.97 3.46 -24.57
C ILE A 7 -3.42 3.40 -26.00
N ALA A 8 -2.95 4.52 -26.54
CA ALA A 8 -2.41 4.58 -27.90
C ALA A 8 -1.19 3.68 -28.08
N MET A 9 -0.33 3.61 -27.07
CA MET A 9 0.84 2.70 -27.06
C MET A 9 0.41 1.22 -27.06
N ALA A 10 -0.57 0.86 -26.23
CA ALA A 10 -1.12 -0.50 -26.18
C ALA A 10 -1.76 -0.92 -27.51
N GLU A 11 -2.53 -0.01 -28.13
CA GLU A 11 -3.15 -0.24 -29.43
C GLU A 11 -2.09 -0.44 -30.55
N ALA A 12 -1.02 0.38 -30.53
CA ALA A 12 0.07 0.25 -31.50
C ALA A 12 0.79 -1.10 -31.34
N LEU A 13 1.05 -1.53 -30.11
CA LEU A 13 1.67 -2.82 -29.84
C LEU A 13 0.75 -4.00 -30.23
N ALA A 14 -0.55 -3.91 -29.90
CA ALA A 14 -1.53 -4.93 -30.27
C ALA A 14 -1.61 -5.13 -31.79
N ARG A 15 -1.62 -4.03 -32.56
CA ARG A 15 -1.57 -4.09 -34.05
C ARG A 15 -0.30 -4.77 -34.55
N ARG A 16 0.84 -4.48 -33.93
CA ARG A 16 2.14 -5.07 -34.33
C ARG A 16 2.24 -6.56 -34.02
N LEU A 17 1.68 -7.00 -32.90
CA LEU A 17 1.66 -8.41 -32.47
C LEU A 17 0.66 -9.25 -33.27
N GLY A 18 -0.39 -8.63 -33.80
CA GLY A 18 -1.37 -9.27 -34.67
C GLY A 18 -2.27 -10.28 -33.98
N ARG A 19 -2.55 -11.40 -34.66
CA ARG A 19 -3.46 -12.43 -34.14
C ARG A 19 -2.96 -13.03 -32.84
N GLY A 20 -3.85 -13.10 -31.83
CA GLY A 20 -3.54 -13.61 -30.49
C GLY A 20 -3.26 -12.52 -29.46
N ALA A 21 -3.18 -11.26 -29.86
CA ALA A 21 -3.14 -10.13 -28.94
C ALA A 21 -4.57 -9.74 -28.52
N HIS A 22 -4.86 -9.80 -27.22
CA HIS A 22 -6.14 -9.42 -26.64
C HIS A 22 -5.96 -8.11 -25.87
N LEU A 23 -6.56 -7.03 -26.38
CA LEU A 23 -6.48 -5.69 -25.81
C LEU A 23 -7.77 -5.36 -25.07
N SER A 24 -7.65 -4.94 -23.81
CA SER A 24 -8.74 -4.35 -23.01
C SER A 24 -8.39 -2.89 -22.71
N VAL A 25 -9.34 -1.97 -22.98
CA VAL A 25 -9.14 -0.52 -22.80
C VAL A 25 -10.06 0.00 -21.72
N PHE A 26 -9.48 0.70 -20.73
CA PHE A 26 -10.18 1.31 -19.60
C PHE A 26 -10.12 2.83 -19.72
N LYS A 27 -10.97 3.40 -20.59
CA LYS A 27 -10.93 4.82 -20.97
C LYS A 27 -11.01 5.77 -19.77
N ASN A 28 -11.86 5.45 -18.79
CA ASN A 28 -12.05 6.29 -17.60
C ASN A 28 -10.78 6.40 -16.72
N PHE A 29 -9.85 5.46 -16.86
CA PHE A 29 -8.60 5.41 -16.11
C PHE A 29 -7.38 5.75 -16.96
N GLY A 30 -7.55 5.99 -18.26
CA GLY A 30 -6.43 6.22 -19.17
C GLY A 30 -5.47 5.01 -19.30
N THR A 31 -5.97 3.79 -19.02
CA THR A 31 -5.16 2.57 -18.99
C THR A 31 -5.61 1.55 -20.02
N ALA A 32 -4.71 0.67 -20.42
CA ALA A 32 -5.02 -0.48 -21.27
C ALA A 32 -4.22 -1.70 -20.82
N GLN A 33 -4.79 -2.89 -21.01
CA GLN A 33 -4.19 -4.17 -20.68
C GLN A 33 -4.09 -5.00 -21.95
N LEU A 34 -2.92 -5.52 -22.23
CA LEU A 34 -2.65 -6.38 -23.38
C LEU A 34 -2.23 -7.76 -22.90
N LYS A 35 -2.98 -8.79 -23.33
CA LYS A 35 -2.64 -10.19 -23.10
C LYS A 35 -2.12 -10.82 -24.40
N TYR A 36 -0.94 -11.46 -24.33
CA TYR A 36 -0.34 -12.12 -25.46
C TYR A 36 0.50 -13.30 -24.99
N HIS A 37 0.23 -14.52 -25.54
CA HIS A 37 0.94 -15.75 -25.18
C HIS A 37 1.16 -15.99 -23.69
N GLY A 38 0.12 -15.75 -22.87
CA GLY A 38 0.18 -15.95 -21.42
C GLY A 38 0.86 -14.81 -20.65
N THR A 39 1.44 -13.83 -21.35
CA THR A 39 1.98 -12.60 -20.75
C THR A 39 0.91 -11.52 -20.74
N GLU A 40 0.80 -10.80 -19.63
CA GLU A 40 -0.09 -9.67 -19.45
C GLU A 40 0.72 -8.41 -19.20
N VAL A 41 0.46 -7.37 -19.99
CA VAL A 41 1.14 -6.07 -19.88
C VAL A 41 0.10 -4.98 -19.71
N GLU A 42 0.25 -4.18 -18.67
CA GLU A 42 -0.58 -3.01 -18.42
C GLU A 42 0.13 -1.74 -18.90
N PHE A 43 -0.61 -0.90 -19.63
CA PHE A 43 -0.16 0.39 -20.12
C PHE A 43 -0.88 1.49 -19.37
N VAL A 44 -0.12 2.31 -18.66
CA VAL A 44 -0.62 3.43 -17.87
C VAL A 44 0.06 4.71 -18.34
N GLY A 45 -0.72 5.74 -18.69
CA GLY A 45 -0.17 7.06 -18.97
C GLY A 45 0.47 7.66 -17.73
N ALA A 46 1.63 8.29 -17.88
CA ALA A 46 2.21 9.11 -16.82
C ALA A 46 1.26 10.26 -16.51
N ARG A 47 1.03 10.52 -15.23
CA ARG A 47 0.03 11.49 -14.82
C ARG A 47 0.50 12.32 -13.65
N LYS A 48 0.04 13.56 -13.62
CA LYS A 48 0.10 14.46 -12.49
C LYS A 48 -1.22 14.38 -11.73
N GLU A 49 -1.16 14.31 -10.43
CA GLU A 49 -2.34 14.30 -9.55
C GLU A 49 -2.32 15.55 -8.67
N SER A 50 -3.47 16.18 -8.51
CA SER A 50 -3.68 17.23 -7.51
C SER A 50 -4.89 16.89 -6.67
N TYR A 51 -4.81 17.16 -5.35
CA TYR A 51 -5.83 16.77 -4.38
C TYR A 51 -6.47 17.99 -3.74
N THR A 52 -7.73 17.84 -3.34
CA THR A 52 -8.43 18.80 -2.48
C THR A 52 -8.53 18.24 -1.08
N HIS A 53 -8.48 19.09 -0.07
CA HIS A 53 -8.43 18.67 1.33
C HIS A 53 -9.56 17.70 1.73
N ASP A 54 -10.75 17.88 1.19
CA ASP A 54 -11.95 17.13 1.60
C ASP A 54 -12.22 15.89 0.72
N SER A 55 -11.32 15.57 -0.21
CA SER A 55 -11.48 14.46 -1.12
C SER A 55 -10.16 13.78 -1.43
N ARG A 56 -10.17 12.46 -1.35
CA ARG A 56 -9.07 11.62 -1.83
C ARG A 56 -9.08 11.37 -3.34
N LYS A 57 -10.10 11.87 -4.06
CA LYS A 57 -10.16 11.73 -5.52
C LYS A 57 -9.31 12.82 -6.15
N PRO A 58 -8.20 12.47 -6.83
CA PRO A 58 -7.37 13.48 -7.47
C PRO A 58 -8.03 14.04 -8.71
N ILE A 59 -7.69 15.28 -9.03
CA ILE A 59 -7.77 15.80 -10.39
C ILE A 59 -6.54 15.25 -11.11
N VAL A 60 -6.77 14.58 -12.24
CA VAL A 60 -5.73 13.87 -12.99
C VAL A 60 -5.49 14.60 -14.30
N GLU A 61 -4.22 14.92 -14.58
CA GLU A 61 -3.74 15.51 -15.82
C GLU A 61 -2.61 14.67 -16.40
N ASP A 62 -2.36 14.80 -17.71
CA ASP A 62 -1.17 14.20 -18.32
C ASP A 62 0.10 14.79 -17.67
N GLY A 63 1.04 13.92 -17.32
CA GLY A 63 2.25 14.30 -16.60
C GLY A 63 3.51 13.73 -17.23
N SER A 64 4.64 14.20 -16.72
CA SER A 64 5.96 13.63 -16.97
C SER A 64 6.17 12.33 -16.16
N LEU A 65 7.27 11.61 -16.43
CA LEU A 65 7.69 10.48 -15.59
C LEU A 65 7.96 10.95 -14.15
N GLU A 66 8.55 12.12 -14.00
CA GLU A 66 8.82 12.74 -12.69
C GLU A 66 7.52 13.01 -11.92
N ASP A 67 6.50 13.59 -12.57
CA ASP A 67 5.19 13.79 -11.95
C ASP A 67 4.58 12.46 -11.49
N ASP A 68 4.67 11.40 -12.31
CA ASP A 68 4.15 10.07 -11.96
C ASP A 68 4.92 9.45 -10.80
N GLN A 69 6.24 9.63 -10.71
CA GLN A 69 7.05 9.14 -9.61
C GLN A 69 6.81 9.93 -8.31
N ASN A 70 6.67 11.25 -8.40
CA ASN A 70 6.40 12.14 -7.26
C ASN A 70 5.09 11.83 -6.54
N ARG A 71 4.06 11.40 -7.27
CA ARG A 71 2.74 11.07 -6.69
C ARG A 71 2.67 9.67 -6.05
N ARG A 72 3.73 8.86 -6.15
CA ARG A 72 3.75 7.50 -5.59
C ARG A 72 3.75 7.56 -4.05
N ASP A 73 3.28 6.46 -3.45
CA ASP A 73 3.18 6.35 -2.00
C ASP A 73 4.55 6.17 -1.32
N PHE A 74 5.41 5.29 -1.87
CA PHE A 74 6.71 4.97 -1.26
C PHE A 74 7.81 4.91 -2.30
N THR A 75 9.05 5.19 -1.85
CA THR A 75 10.26 5.18 -2.69
C THR A 75 10.45 3.87 -3.43
N ILE A 76 10.21 2.74 -2.75
CA ILE A 76 10.31 1.38 -3.32
C ILE A 76 9.29 1.12 -4.43
N ASN A 77 8.21 1.89 -4.48
CA ASN A 77 7.15 1.81 -5.52
C ASN A 77 7.34 2.86 -6.63
N ALA A 78 8.36 3.72 -6.52
CA ALA A 78 8.66 4.78 -7.48
C ALA A 78 9.80 4.44 -8.45
N LEU A 79 10.34 3.24 -8.38
CA LEU A 79 11.36 2.73 -9.29
C LEU A 79 10.79 2.48 -10.69
N ALA A 80 11.59 2.74 -11.71
CA ALA A 80 11.25 2.42 -13.08
C ALA A 80 12.47 1.90 -13.84
N VAL A 81 12.23 1.12 -14.89
CA VAL A 81 13.26 0.72 -15.86
C VAL A 81 12.91 1.32 -17.22
N CYS A 82 13.86 1.99 -17.83
CA CYS A 82 13.68 2.61 -19.14
C CYS A 82 13.60 1.53 -20.24
N LEU A 83 12.55 1.58 -21.05
CA LEU A 83 12.35 0.68 -22.19
C LEU A 83 12.65 1.36 -23.53
N ASN A 84 13.00 2.64 -23.55
CA ASN A 84 13.37 3.35 -24.77
C ASN A 84 14.74 2.86 -25.28
N SER A 85 14.88 2.69 -26.59
CA SER A 85 16.06 2.09 -27.22
C SER A 85 17.39 2.76 -26.82
N GLN A 86 17.39 4.07 -26.62
CA GLN A 86 18.59 4.85 -26.27
C GLN A 86 19.08 4.61 -24.83
N ARG A 87 18.18 4.26 -23.92
CA ARG A 87 18.46 4.08 -22.48
C ARG A 87 17.90 2.76 -21.97
N TYR A 88 17.79 1.77 -22.84
CA TYR A 88 17.15 0.48 -22.54
C TYR A 88 17.83 -0.23 -21.35
N GLY A 89 17.02 -0.61 -20.37
CA GLY A 89 17.50 -1.29 -19.17
C GLY A 89 18.05 -0.36 -18.08
N GLU A 90 18.11 0.95 -18.32
CA GLU A 90 18.54 1.91 -17.30
C GLU A 90 17.53 1.99 -16.17
N LEU A 91 18.01 1.85 -14.93
CA LEU A 91 17.21 2.04 -13.72
C LEU A 91 17.01 3.53 -13.45
N VAL A 92 15.76 3.92 -13.23
CA VAL A 92 15.37 5.27 -12.82
C VAL A 92 14.92 5.20 -11.37
N ASP A 93 15.74 5.74 -10.49
CA ASP A 93 15.53 5.74 -9.03
C ASP A 93 15.81 7.13 -8.44
N PRO A 94 14.88 8.09 -8.61
CA PRO A 94 15.10 9.46 -8.18
C PRO A 94 15.08 9.64 -6.66
N PHE A 95 14.57 8.70 -5.89
CA PHE A 95 14.35 8.82 -4.45
C PHE A 95 15.17 7.84 -3.60
N GLY A 96 16.05 7.05 -4.22
CA GLY A 96 16.85 6.06 -3.49
C GLY A 96 16.08 4.83 -3.05
N GLY A 97 15.03 4.44 -3.77
CA GLY A 97 14.22 3.27 -3.45
C GLY A 97 15.00 1.96 -3.41
N MET A 98 16.08 1.83 -4.21
CA MET A 98 16.99 0.67 -4.14
C MET A 98 17.74 0.61 -2.81
N ALA A 99 18.17 1.77 -2.28
CA ALA A 99 18.79 1.84 -0.97
C ALA A 99 17.80 1.48 0.13
N ASP A 100 16.58 2.05 0.09
CA ASP A 100 15.53 1.74 1.05
C ASP A 100 15.13 0.25 1.03
N MET A 101 15.09 -0.39 -0.15
CA MET A 101 14.89 -1.86 -0.23
C MET A 101 16.03 -2.63 0.44
N LYS A 102 17.27 -2.23 0.25
CA LYS A 102 18.44 -2.86 0.88
C LYS A 102 18.43 -2.68 2.39
N GLU A 103 18.03 -1.51 2.87
CA GLU A 103 17.91 -1.16 4.28
C GLU A 103 16.59 -1.65 4.90
N LYS A 104 15.70 -2.25 4.08
CA LYS A 104 14.37 -2.72 4.50
C LYS A 104 13.54 -1.60 5.13
N THR A 105 13.48 -0.45 4.47
CA THR A 105 12.80 0.75 4.96
C THR A 105 11.63 1.13 4.05
N ILE A 106 10.50 1.49 4.64
CA ILE A 106 9.35 2.11 3.96
C ILE A 106 9.42 3.60 4.21
N ARG A 107 9.57 4.37 3.14
CA ARG A 107 9.72 5.83 3.14
C ARG A 107 8.91 6.45 2.02
N THR A 108 8.32 7.63 2.25
CA THR A 108 7.65 8.39 1.19
C THR A 108 8.65 9.08 0.27
N PRO A 109 8.35 9.21 -1.04
CA PRO A 109 9.23 9.90 -2.00
C PRO A 109 9.45 11.37 -1.66
N LEU A 110 8.40 12.04 -1.24
CA LEU A 110 8.36 13.45 -0.87
C LEU A 110 7.93 13.60 0.59
N ASP A 111 7.57 14.83 0.98
CA ASP A 111 7.05 15.14 2.31
C ASP A 111 5.92 14.16 2.71
N PRO A 112 6.09 13.39 3.79
CA PRO A 112 5.09 12.43 4.22
C PRO A 112 3.77 13.08 4.65
N ASP A 113 3.78 14.32 5.17
CA ASP A 113 2.54 15.01 5.55
C ASP A 113 1.68 15.32 4.32
N ILE A 114 2.29 15.70 3.19
CA ILE A 114 1.60 15.87 1.93
C ILE A 114 1.10 14.51 1.43
N THR A 115 1.96 13.49 1.43
CA THR A 115 1.64 12.15 0.93
C THR A 115 0.42 11.54 1.64
N PHE A 116 0.34 11.67 2.95
CA PHE A 116 -0.77 11.11 3.75
C PHE A 116 -2.00 12.02 3.76
N SER A 117 -1.81 13.34 3.63
CA SER A 117 -2.91 14.28 3.46
C SER A 117 -3.64 14.09 2.13
N ASP A 118 -2.92 13.85 1.05
CA ASP A 118 -3.46 13.64 -0.30
C ASP A 118 -4.33 12.38 -0.40
N ASP A 119 -3.81 11.24 0.04
CA ASP A 119 -4.59 10.00 0.13
C ASP A 119 -4.33 9.31 1.48
N PRO A 120 -5.20 9.51 2.47
CA PRO A 120 -5.04 8.91 3.80
C PRO A 120 -5.00 7.38 3.82
N LEU A 121 -5.49 6.70 2.77
CA LEU A 121 -5.34 5.24 2.66
C LEU A 121 -3.86 4.82 2.62
N ARG A 122 -2.97 5.73 2.19
CA ARG A 122 -1.52 5.47 2.17
C ARG A 122 -0.95 5.21 3.56
N MET A 123 -1.59 5.69 4.64
CA MET A 123 -1.21 5.33 6.02
C MET A 123 -1.42 3.83 6.28
N MET A 124 -2.56 3.28 5.88
CA MET A 124 -2.82 1.84 5.98
C MET A 124 -1.89 1.02 5.07
N ARG A 125 -1.62 1.54 3.86
CA ARG A 125 -0.67 0.92 2.92
C ARG A 125 0.75 0.91 3.45
N CYS A 126 1.18 1.97 4.16
CA CYS A 126 2.48 2.07 4.81
C CYS A 126 2.68 0.89 5.78
N ILE A 127 1.77 0.74 6.72
CA ILE A 127 1.81 -0.34 7.71
C ILE A 127 1.70 -1.72 7.04
N ARG A 128 0.83 -1.85 6.03
CA ARG A 128 0.70 -3.09 5.28
C ARG A 128 2.00 -3.49 4.59
N PHE A 129 2.65 -2.58 3.85
CA PHE A 129 3.91 -2.90 3.17
C PHE A 129 5.03 -3.22 4.16
N ALA A 130 5.15 -2.46 5.26
CA ALA A 130 6.10 -2.77 6.32
C ALA A 130 5.89 -4.18 6.88
N THR A 131 4.63 -4.58 7.10
CA THR A 131 4.28 -5.91 7.61
C THR A 131 4.56 -7.01 6.59
N GLN A 132 4.10 -6.85 5.34
CA GLN A 132 4.24 -7.85 4.28
C GLN A 132 5.69 -8.11 3.90
N LEU A 133 6.50 -7.05 3.81
CA LEU A 133 7.90 -7.12 3.41
C LEU A 133 8.85 -7.34 4.59
N ASN A 134 8.34 -7.29 5.82
CA ASN A 134 9.13 -7.28 7.04
C ASN A 134 10.16 -6.14 7.04
N PHE A 135 9.70 -4.94 6.67
CA PHE A 135 10.47 -3.70 6.64
C PHE A 135 10.15 -2.85 7.85
N TYR A 136 11.01 -1.88 8.14
CA TYR A 136 10.76 -0.82 9.12
C TYR A 136 10.10 0.37 8.41
N ILE A 137 9.33 1.15 9.15
CA ILE A 137 8.84 2.44 8.68
C ILE A 137 9.86 3.49 9.12
N ASP A 138 10.30 4.33 8.20
CA ASP A 138 11.16 5.48 8.49
C ASP A 138 10.54 6.39 9.55
N ASP A 139 11.35 6.92 10.46
CA ASP A 139 10.85 7.63 11.64
C ASP A 139 10.01 8.86 11.27
N ASP A 140 10.47 9.70 10.34
CA ASP A 140 9.74 10.88 9.87
C ASP A 140 8.41 10.47 9.20
N THR A 141 8.43 9.38 8.44
CA THR A 141 7.24 8.80 7.81
C THR A 141 6.25 8.30 8.86
N PHE A 142 6.71 7.62 9.91
CA PHE A 142 5.86 7.13 10.98
C PHE A 142 5.28 8.28 11.84
N GLU A 143 6.08 9.28 12.17
CA GLU A 143 5.61 10.45 12.92
C GLU A 143 4.54 11.22 12.14
N SER A 144 4.73 11.39 10.84
CA SER A 144 3.73 12.01 9.97
C SER A 144 2.43 11.20 9.92
N LEU A 145 2.54 9.86 9.84
CA LEU A 145 1.39 8.98 9.89
C LEU A 145 0.60 9.19 11.19
N CYS A 146 1.28 9.30 12.33
CA CYS A 146 0.65 9.59 13.62
C CYS A 146 -0.06 10.95 13.63
N ARG A 147 0.54 11.99 13.04
CA ARG A 147 -0.06 13.34 12.96
C ARG A 147 -1.30 13.39 12.09
N ASN A 148 -1.31 12.62 10.99
CA ASN A 148 -2.37 12.63 9.97
C ASN A 148 -3.48 11.60 10.21
N LYS A 149 -3.40 10.77 11.26
CA LYS A 149 -4.29 9.62 11.50
C LYS A 149 -5.78 9.92 11.40
N GLU A 150 -6.21 11.09 11.90
CA GLU A 150 -7.64 11.48 11.92
C GLU A 150 -8.24 11.57 10.50
N ARG A 151 -7.40 11.81 9.50
CA ARG A 151 -7.84 11.86 8.10
C ARG A 151 -8.30 10.50 7.57
N ILE A 152 -8.02 9.40 8.28
CA ILE A 152 -8.54 8.08 7.90
C ILE A 152 -10.06 8.04 7.84
N SER A 153 -10.73 8.95 8.53
CA SER A 153 -12.19 9.07 8.56
C SER A 153 -12.84 9.32 7.19
N ILE A 154 -12.10 9.89 6.22
CA ILE A 154 -12.62 10.09 4.86
C ILE A 154 -12.55 8.85 3.97
N ILE A 155 -11.90 7.79 4.46
CA ILE A 155 -11.75 6.52 3.72
C ILE A 155 -12.93 5.60 4.01
N SER A 156 -13.47 4.96 2.97
CA SER A 156 -14.55 4.01 3.16
C SER A 156 -14.10 2.77 3.95
N LYS A 157 -15.00 2.22 4.74
CA LYS A 157 -14.74 1.04 5.58
C LYS A 157 -14.29 -0.17 4.77
N GLU A 158 -14.83 -0.35 3.56
CA GLU A 158 -14.46 -1.44 2.65
C GLU A 158 -12.97 -1.36 2.28
N ARG A 159 -12.45 -0.17 2.00
CA ARG A 159 -11.03 0.01 1.68
C ARG A 159 -10.11 -0.21 2.85
N ILE A 160 -10.53 0.22 4.04
CA ILE A 160 -9.81 -0.05 5.30
C ILE A 160 -9.78 -1.57 5.53
N ALA A 161 -10.92 -2.24 5.38
CA ALA A 161 -11.03 -3.70 5.52
C ALA A 161 -10.13 -4.45 4.53
N ASP A 162 -10.05 -3.99 3.28
CA ASP A 162 -9.16 -4.58 2.27
C ASP A 162 -7.68 -4.50 2.67
N GLU A 163 -7.24 -3.39 3.24
CA GLU A 163 -5.87 -3.26 3.74
C GLU A 163 -5.64 -4.11 5.03
N LEU A 164 -6.62 -4.16 5.94
CA LEU A 164 -6.57 -5.04 7.11
C LEU A 164 -6.48 -6.52 6.71
N ASN A 165 -7.25 -6.95 5.71
CA ASN A 165 -7.20 -8.31 5.17
C ASN A 165 -5.79 -8.66 4.67
N LYS A 166 -5.13 -7.73 3.99
CA LYS A 166 -3.75 -7.91 3.50
C LYS A 166 -2.72 -7.95 4.65
N ILE A 167 -2.94 -7.18 5.71
CA ILE A 167 -2.13 -7.24 6.94
C ILE A 167 -2.31 -8.61 7.60
N LEU A 168 -3.54 -9.09 7.77
CA LEU A 168 -3.85 -10.40 8.32
C LEU A 168 -3.21 -11.55 7.54
N LEU A 169 -3.13 -11.43 6.21
CA LEU A 169 -2.50 -12.43 5.34
C LEU A 169 -0.97 -12.33 5.29
N SER A 170 -0.37 -11.38 6.00
CA SER A 170 1.08 -11.25 6.08
C SER A 170 1.71 -12.41 6.89
N PRO A 171 3.02 -12.68 6.73
CA PRO A 171 3.70 -13.74 7.46
C PRO A 171 3.68 -13.58 8.98
N VAL A 172 3.79 -12.33 9.47
CA VAL A 172 3.76 -11.98 10.91
C VAL A 172 2.80 -10.80 11.10
N PRO A 173 1.47 -11.05 11.09
CA PRO A 173 0.47 -9.99 11.12
C PRO A 173 0.47 -9.15 12.41
N SER A 174 0.94 -9.72 13.54
CA SER A 174 1.06 -8.98 14.80
C SER A 174 1.83 -7.68 14.67
N LYS A 175 2.89 -7.64 13.84
CA LYS A 175 3.67 -6.41 13.58
C LYS A 175 2.80 -5.29 13.05
N GLY A 176 1.93 -5.59 12.09
CA GLY A 176 1.01 -4.62 11.52
C GLY A 176 0.00 -4.08 12.54
N PHE A 177 -0.54 -4.95 13.38
CA PHE A 177 -1.49 -4.53 14.43
C PHE A 177 -0.80 -3.71 15.52
N ILE A 178 0.46 -4.02 15.87
CA ILE A 178 1.25 -3.22 16.80
C ILE A 178 1.52 -1.82 16.20
N ASP A 179 1.86 -1.71 14.93
CA ASP A 179 2.09 -0.41 14.29
C ASP A 179 0.79 0.38 14.11
N LEU A 180 -0.34 -0.28 13.83
CA LEU A 180 -1.66 0.34 13.84
C LEU A 180 -2.02 0.90 15.22
N ASP A 181 -1.69 0.18 16.29
CA ASP A 181 -1.92 0.62 17.66
C ASP A 181 -0.99 1.79 18.03
N ARG A 182 0.32 1.64 17.82
CA ARG A 182 1.32 2.69 18.11
C ARG A 182 1.05 4.00 17.38
N SER A 183 0.54 3.93 16.18
CA SER A 183 0.18 5.12 15.39
C SER A 183 -1.14 5.76 15.84
N GLY A 184 -1.95 5.04 16.61
CA GLY A 184 -3.31 5.43 16.99
C GLY A 184 -4.36 5.20 15.91
N LEU A 185 -4.00 4.66 14.75
CA LEU A 185 -4.96 4.29 13.71
C LEU A 185 -5.91 3.19 14.19
N LEU A 186 -5.42 2.21 14.97
CA LEU A 186 -6.24 1.11 15.45
C LEU A 186 -7.43 1.60 16.26
N GLN A 187 -7.25 2.60 17.11
CA GLN A 187 -8.33 3.20 17.90
C GLN A 187 -9.43 3.80 17.02
N LEU A 188 -9.08 4.31 15.84
CA LEU A 188 -10.03 4.96 14.93
C LEU A 188 -10.77 3.96 14.02
N ILE A 189 -10.10 2.85 13.65
CA ILE A 189 -10.65 1.90 12.68
C ILE A 189 -11.19 0.63 13.31
N PHE A 190 -10.69 0.24 14.49
CA PHE A 190 -11.08 -0.99 15.18
C PHE A 190 -10.93 -0.84 16.72
N PRO A 191 -11.71 0.07 17.37
CA PRO A 191 -11.59 0.34 18.80
C PRO A 191 -11.88 -0.86 19.69
N GLU A 192 -12.68 -1.84 19.22
CA GLU A 192 -13.00 -3.05 19.96
C GLU A 192 -11.74 -3.90 20.22
N LEU A 193 -10.79 -3.93 19.30
CA LEU A 193 -9.53 -4.63 19.49
C LEU A 193 -8.63 -3.90 20.51
N VAL A 194 -8.63 -2.57 20.48
CA VAL A 194 -7.90 -1.75 21.48
C VAL A 194 -8.48 -1.95 22.88
N ALA A 195 -9.80 -2.15 23.00
CA ALA A 195 -10.45 -2.41 24.27
C ALA A 195 -10.00 -3.72 24.97
N LEU A 196 -9.30 -4.60 24.26
CA LEU A 196 -8.68 -5.80 24.85
C LEU A 196 -7.38 -5.51 25.59
N GLN A 197 -6.83 -4.29 25.46
CA GLN A 197 -5.62 -3.89 26.16
C GLN A 197 -5.86 -3.75 27.66
N GLY A 198 -4.84 -4.06 28.42
CA GLY A 198 -4.83 -3.93 29.86
C GLY A 198 -4.70 -5.26 30.57
N VAL A 199 -4.17 -5.20 31.78
CA VAL A 199 -3.97 -6.36 32.65
C VAL A 199 -5.08 -6.37 33.70
N GLU A 200 -6.04 -7.29 33.58
CA GLU A 200 -7.01 -7.54 34.65
C GLU A 200 -6.33 -8.26 35.83
N THR A 201 -6.47 -7.73 37.04
CA THR A 201 -6.06 -8.42 38.26
C THR A 201 -7.27 -9.09 38.88
N ARG A 202 -7.35 -10.42 38.79
CA ARG A 202 -8.38 -11.22 39.50
C ARG A 202 -7.73 -12.03 40.61
N ASN A 203 -8.23 -11.92 41.82
CA ASN A 203 -7.75 -12.67 43.01
C ASN A 203 -6.23 -12.53 43.23
N GLY A 204 -5.67 -11.32 43.05
CA GLY A 204 -4.26 -11.03 43.29
C GLY A 204 -3.28 -11.60 42.22
N ARG A 205 -3.79 -12.17 41.12
CA ARG A 205 -2.99 -12.62 40.00
C ARG A 205 -3.22 -11.70 38.80
N ALA A 206 -2.13 -11.20 38.24
CA ALA A 206 -2.16 -10.46 36.97
C ALA A 206 -2.45 -11.45 35.83
N HIS A 207 -3.48 -11.16 35.03
CA HIS A 207 -3.73 -11.89 33.79
C HIS A 207 -2.94 -11.25 32.63
N LYS A 208 -2.61 -12.05 31.61
CA LYS A 208 -1.99 -11.56 30.38
C LYS A 208 -2.84 -10.46 29.77
N ASP A 209 -2.19 -9.46 29.17
CA ASP A 209 -2.84 -8.50 28.30
C ASP A 209 -3.50 -9.24 27.13
N ASN A 210 -4.82 -9.14 27.02
CA ASN A 210 -5.57 -9.91 26.04
C ASN A 210 -5.28 -9.45 24.60
N PHE A 211 -4.92 -8.20 24.39
CA PHE A 211 -4.53 -7.69 23.07
C PHE A 211 -3.28 -8.42 22.56
N TYR A 212 -2.19 -8.43 23.33
CA TYR A 212 -0.95 -9.11 22.93
C TYR A 212 -1.12 -10.62 22.85
N HIS A 213 -1.94 -11.22 23.74
CA HIS A 213 -2.25 -12.64 23.65
C HIS A 213 -2.99 -12.98 22.35
N THR A 214 -3.98 -12.19 21.94
CA THR A 214 -4.70 -12.35 20.69
C THR A 214 -3.77 -12.24 19.48
N LEU A 215 -2.81 -11.30 19.49
CA LEU A 215 -1.82 -11.18 18.43
C LEU A 215 -0.87 -12.39 18.37
N GLU A 216 -0.50 -12.98 19.52
CA GLU A 216 0.28 -14.22 19.57
C GLU A 216 -0.49 -15.41 18.96
N VAL A 217 -1.79 -15.53 19.26
CA VAL A 217 -2.67 -16.55 18.68
C VAL A 217 -2.78 -16.35 17.16
N LEU A 218 -2.92 -15.11 16.70
CA LEU A 218 -2.96 -14.77 15.29
C LEU A 218 -1.67 -15.18 14.57
N ASP A 219 -0.50 -14.88 15.13
CA ASP A 219 0.78 -15.28 14.54
C ASP A 219 0.95 -16.80 14.50
N ASN A 220 0.46 -17.50 15.51
CA ASN A 220 0.53 -18.96 15.55
C ASN A 220 -0.33 -19.63 14.50
N ILE A 221 -1.53 -19.12 14.24
CA ILE A 221 -2.39 -19.64 13.16
C ILE A 221 -1.85 -19.25 11.78
N SER A 222 -1.23 -18.09 11.65
CA SER A 222 -0.66 -17.60 10.39
C SER A 222 0.45 -18.48 9.83
N LYS A 223 1.15 -19.21 10.71
CA LYS A 223 2.16 -20.23 10.33
C LYS A 223 1.54 -21.52 9.75
N LYS A 224 0.23 -21.72 9.93
CA LYS A 224 -0.46 -22.98 9.60
C LYS A 224 -1.44 -22.86 8.44
N THR A 225 -1.94 -21.66 8.18
CA THR A 225 -2.96 -21.46 7.14
C THR A 225 -2.94 -20.05 6.58
N ASP A 226 -3.24 -19.93 5.28
CA ASP A 226 -3.50 -18.69 4.57
C ASP A 226 -5.00 -18.40 4.43
N ASN A 227 -5.85 -19.14 5.12
CA ASN A 227 -7.28 -18.89 5.12
C ASN A 227 -7.60 -17.61 5.92
N LEU A 228 -8.04 -16.58 5.21
CA LEU A 228 -8.36 -15.27 5.76
C LEU A 228 -9.36 -15.35 6.92
N TRP A 229 -10.39 -16.15 6.77
CA TRP A 229 -11.47 -16.24 7.76
C TRP A 229 -11.05 -16.93 9.05
N LEU A 230 -10.14 -17.91 8.97
CA LEU A 230 -9.54 -18.52 10.15
C LEU A 230 -8.63 -17.54 10.89
N ARG A 231 -7.90 -16.69 10.16
CA ARG A 231 -7.08 -15.63 10.78
C ARG A 231 -7.95 -14.55 11.43
N TRP A 232 -9.07 -14.16 10.79
CA TRP A 232 -10.06 -13.30 11.42
C TRP A 232 -10.67 -13.93 12.68
N ALA A 233 -11.04 -15.20 12.64
CA ALA A 233 -11.59 -15.89 13.79
C ALA A 233 -10.58 -15.92 14.96
N ALA A 234 -9.28 -16.08 14.68
CA ALA A 234 -8.23 -16.04 15.69
C ALA A 234 -8.05 -14.63 16.30
N LEU A 235 -8.26 -13.58 15.52
CA LEU A 235 -8.19 -12.20 16.00
C LEU A 235 -9.40 -11.80 16.85
N LEU A 236 -10.58 -12.39 16.57
CA LEU A 236 -11.86 -12.05 17.18
C LEU A 236 -12.29 -12.99 18.31
N HIS A 237 -11.47 -13.97 18.66
CA HIS A 237 -11.77 -15.03 19.61
C HIS A 237 -11.75 -14.57 21.08
#